data_6344aa40bb3b42a874a543466294f2f4
#
_entry.id   6344aa40bb3b42a874a543466294f2f4
#
_cell.length_a   1.000
_cell.length_b   1.000
_cell.length_c   1.000
_cell.angle_alpha   90.00
_cell.angle_beta   90.00
_cell.angle_gamma   90.00
#
_symmetry.space_group_name_H-M   'P 1'
#
loop_
_entity.id
_entity.type
_entity.pdbx_description
1 polymer ?
#
loop_
_entity_poly.entity_id
_entity_poly.type
_entity_poly.pdbx_seq_one_letter_code
_entity_poly.pdbx_strand_id
1 'polypeptide(L)'
;MVATDATREALGPLRRNVEEETAHSMHGRLREAIRSSGQFHILLGELAKNEILAGLVRQLVARTSLVVSLYENQSTMSCWHDDHGAFIKPLEAHRVASAVSLMRKHLSDVEESLNFDRHARDPLDLRNVYAPNGRG
;
A
#
# COMPACT_ATOMS: atom_id res chain seq x y z
N MET A 1 -17.05 -0.40 -11.30
CA MET A 1 -18.13 -0.51 -10.28
C MET A 1 -17.78 0.23 -8.99
N VAL A 2 -16.62 -0.01 -8.37
CA VAL A 2 -16.21 0.70 -7.13
C VAL A 2 -16.22 2.22 -7.30
N ALA A 3 -15.62 2.74 -8.36
CA ALA A 3 -15.52 4.19 -8.60
C ALA A 3 -16.86 4.84 -8.99
N THR A 4 -17.84 4.09 -9.50
CA THR A 4 -19.15 4.63 -9.89
C THR A 4 -20.11 4.76 -8.69
N ASP A 5 -19.95 3.94 -7.65
CA ASP A 5 -20.79 3.93 -6.46
C ASP A 5 -20.19 4.68 -5.27
N ALA A 6 -18.92 5.12 -5.41
CA ALA A 6 -18.22 5.81 -4.35
C ALA A 6 -18.78 7.22 -4.14
N THR A 7 -19.42 7.43 -3.03
CA THR A 7 -19.82 8.76 -2.57
C THR A 7 -18.66 9.43 -1.82
N ARG A 8 -18.72 10.75 -1.69
CA ARG A 8 -17.72 11.51 -0.92
C ARG A 8 -17.60 11.03 0.53
N GLU A 9 -18.69 10.59 1.11
CA GLU A 9 -18.76 10.03 2.47
C GLU A 9 -18.09 8.66 2.55
N ALA A 10 -18.35 7.79 1.57
CA ALA A 10 -17.73 6.46 1.49
C ALA A 10 -16.22 6.52 1.34
N LEU A 11 -15.65 7.60 0.79
CA LEU A 11 -14.21 7.81 0.65
C LEU A 11 -13.53 8.36 1.91
N GLY A 12 -14.27 8.69 2.95
CA GLY A 12 -13.72 9.20 4.22
C GLY A 12 -12.65 8.31 4.82
N PRO A 13 -12.85 6.98 4.95
CA PRO A 13 -11.82 6.06 5.43
C PRO A 13 -10.55 6.05 4.57
N LEU A 14 -10.68 6.12 3.24
CA LEU A 14 -9.54 6.19 2.33
C LEU A 14 -8.73 7.47 2.53
N ARG A 15 -9.37 8.61 2.71
CA ARG A 15 -8.68 9.88 2.96
C ARG A 15 -7.87 9.83 4.25
N ARG A 16 -8.48 9.38 5.35
CA ARG A 16 -7.79 9.23 6.64
C ARG A 16 -6.60 8.30 6.53
N ASN A 17 -6.76 7.18 5.81
CA ASN A 17 -5.67 6.23 5.61
C ASN A 17 -4.49 6.85 4.84
N VAL A 18 -4.76 7.64 3.79
CA VAL A 18 -3.71 8.37 3.03
C VAL A 18 -2.99 9.38 3.92
N GLU A 19 -3.71 10.09 4.77
CA GLU A 19 -3.11 11.04 5.73
C GLU A 19 -2.20 10.32 6.73
N GLU A 20 -2.63 9.17 7.27
CA GLU A 20 -1.83 8.33 8.18
C GLU A 20 -0.58 7.78 7.49
N GLU A 21 -0.73 7.26 6.27
CA GLU A 21 0.39 6.75 5.47
C GLU A 21 1.45 7.84 5.25
N THR A 22 1.01 9.02 4.82
CA THR A 22 1.87 10.18 4.61
C THR A 22 2.59 10.56 5.90
N ALA A 23 1.89 10.64 7.02
CA ALA A 23 2.47 10.97 8.31
C ALA A 23 3.52 9.93 8.76
N HIS A 24 3.23 8.64 8.61
CA HIS A 24 4.18 7.57 8.94
C HIS A 24 5.45 7.69 8.12
N SER A 25 5.30 7.94 6.85
CA SER A 25 6.39 8.09 5.93
C SER A 25 7.27 9.31 6.23
N MET A 26 6.66 10.47 6.41
CA MET A 26 7.40 11.69 6.76
C MET A 26 8.21 11.57 8.06
N HIS A 27 7.78 10.71 8.99
CA HIS A 27 8.48 10.43 10.23
C HIS A 27 9.42 9.21 10.16
N GLY A 28 9.66 8.65 8.98
CA GLY A 28 10.54 7.49 8.79
C GLY A 28 10.03 6.19 9.44
N ARG A 29 8.73 6.13 9.77
CA ARG A 29 8.08 4.94 10.33
C ARG A 29 7.69 3.97 9.23
N LEU A 30 8.70 3.25 8.73
CA LEU A 30 8.62 2.42 7.54
C LEU A 30 7.57 1.31 7.63
N ARG A 31 7.57 0.56 8.72
CA ARG A 31 6.64 -0.56 8.91
C ARG A 31 5.18 -0.08 8.93
N GLU A 32 4.94 1.02 9.62
CA GLU A 32 3.64 1.65 9.70
C GLU A 32 3.20 2.20 8.34
N ALA A 33 4.11 2.78 7.58
CA ALA A 33 3.84 3.26 6.22
C ALA A 33 3.44 2.11 5.28
N ILE A 34 4.18 1.01 5.27
CA ILE A 34 3.84 -0.20 4.49
C ILE A 34 2.47 -0.75 4.91
N ARG A 35 2.19 -0.78 6.21
CA ARG A 35 0.92 -1.25 6.73
C ARG A 35 -0.25 -0.37 6.27
N SER A 36 -0.09 0.96 6.36
CA SER A 36 -1.11 1.91 5.89
C SER A 36 -1.30 1.82 4.38
N SER A 37 -0.22 1.64 3.62
CA SER A 37 -0.28 1.40 2.17
C SER A 37 -1.11 0.16 1.82
N GLY A 38 -0.86 -0.97 2.49
CA GLY A 38 -1.67 -2.17 2.33
C GLY A 38 -3.14 -1.95 2.70
N GLN A 39 -3.39 -1.20 3.78
CA GLN A 39 -4.75 -0.88 4.24
C GLN A 39 -5.53 -0.04 3.23
N PHE A 40 -4.87 0.84 2.47
CA PHE A 40 -5.51 1.58 1.37
C PHE A 40 -6.18 0.64 0.36
N HIS A 41 -5.46 -0.38 -0.09
CA HIS A 41 -5.98 -1.35 -1.06
C HIS A 41 -7.13 -2.19 -0.49
N ILE A 42 -7.07 -2.55 0.80
CA ILE A 42 -8.16 -3.28 1.48
C ILE A 42 -9.42 -2.42 1.52
N LEU A 43 -9.31 -1.17 1.98
CA LEU A 43 -10.43 -0.23 2.04
C LEU A 43 -11.03 0.01 0.65
N LEU A 44 -10.19 0.14 -0.38
CA LEU A 44 -10.65 0.28 -1.76
C LEU A 44 -11.43 -0.96 -2.23
N GLY A 45 -10.95 -2.16 -1.88
CA GLY A 45 -11.64 -3.42 -2.17
C GLY A 45 -12.99 -3.53 -1.47
N GLU A 46 -13.09 -3.06 -0.23
CA GLU A 46 -14.34 -3.06 0.55
C GLU A 46 -15.41 -2.14 -0.04
N LEU A 47 -15.01 -1.04 -0.68
CA LEU A 47 -15.95 -0.15 -1.40
C LEU A 47 -16.67 -0.85 -2.56
N ALA A 48 -16.12 -1.95 -3.08
CA ALA A 48 -16.78 -2.74 -4.13
C ALA A 48 -18.04 -3.46 -3.65
N LYS A 49 -18.29 -3.54 -2.34
CA LYS A 49 -19.41 -4.28 -1.73
C LYS A 49 -19.50 -5.73 -2.22
N ASN A 50 -18.34 -6.34 -2.46
CA ASN A 50 -18.20 -7.72 -2.91
C ASN A 50 -17.23 -8.44 -1.94
N GLU A 51 -17.78 -9.25 -1.05
CA GLU A 51 -17.03 -9.95 0.01
C GLU A 51 -15.95 -10.91 -0.54
N ILE A 52 -16.22 -11.56 -1.68
CA ILE A 52 -15.23 -12.44 -2.31
C ILE A 52 -14.04 -11.62 -2.79
N LEU A 53 -14.30 -10.52 -3.49
CA LEU A 53 -13.25 -9.62 -3.96
C LEU A 53 -12.47 -9.01 -2.79
N ALA A 54 -13.14 -8.52 -1.77
CA ALA A 54 -12.51 -7.97 -0.57
C ALA A 54 -11.63 -9.01 0.14
N GLY A 55 -12.09 -10.27 0.22
CA GLY A 55 -11.31 -11.37 0.77
C GLY A 55 -10.04 -11.67 -0.02
N LEU A 56 -10.12 -11.68 -1.35
CA LEU A 56 -8.96 -11.87 -2.23
C LEU A 56 -7.97 -10.71 -2.09
N VAL A 57 -8.45 -9.47 -2.07
CA VAL A 57 -7.59 -8.28 -1.88
C VAL A 57 -6.84 -8.36 -0.55
N ARG A 58 -7.51 -8.70 0.55
CA ARG A 58 -6.85 -8.89 1.86
C ARG A 58 -5.71 -9.92 1.82
N GLN A 59 -5.94 -11.07 1.17
CA GLN A 59 -4.91 -12.09 1.03
C GLN A 59 -3.73 -11.64 0.17
N LEU A 60 -3.99 -10.98 -0.95
CA LEU A 60 -2.95 -10.46 -1.84
C LEU A 60 -2.14 -9.36 -1.14
N VAL A 61 -2.79 -8.44 -0.45
CA VAL A 61 -2.13 -7.36 0.30
C VAL A 61 -1.21 -7.93 1.37
N ALA A 62 -1.64 -8.93 2.14
CA ALA A 62 -0.80 -9.55 3.16
C ALA A 62 0.50 -10.11 2.57
N ARG A 63 0.42 -10.78 1.41
CA ARG A 63 1.59 -11.33 0.71
C ARG A 63 2.46 -10.24 0.10
N THR A 64 1.86 -9.26 -0.56
CA THR A 64 2.58 -8.15 -1.20
C THR A 64 3.30 -7.29 -0.17
N SER A 65 2.66 -6.98 0.95
CA SER A 65 3.29 -6.21 2.03
C SER A 65 4.51 -6.91 2.61
N LEU A 66 4.48 -8.24 2.70
CA LEU A 66 5.65 -9.03 3.10
C LEU A 66 6.78 -8.92 2.06
N VAL A 67 6.46 -9.10 0.78
CA VAL A 67 7.44 -8.99 -0.31
C VAL A 67 8.06 -7.59 -0.33
N VAL A 68 7.24 -6.56 -0.23
CA VAL A 68 7.68 -5.16 -0.18
C VAL A 68 8.62 -4.93 1.00
N SER A 69 8.26 -5.38 2.20
CA SER A 69 9.10 -5.19 3.39
C SER A 69 10.46 -5.89 3.30
N LEU A 70 10.56 -6.97 2.52
CA LEU A 70 11.79 -7.75 2.35
C LEU A 70 12.68 -7.25 1.20
N TYR A 71 12.09 -6.84 0.09
CA TYR A 71 12.81 -6.64 -1.17
C TYR A 71 12.86 -5.20 -1.65
N GLU A 72 12.15 -4.29 -0.98
CA GLU A 72 12.17 -2.90 -1.39
C GLU A 72 13.48 -2.20 -1.04
N ASN A 73 13.87 -1.29 -1.93
CA ASN A 73 15.00 -0.41 -1.68
C ASN A 73 14.55 0.81 -0.86
N GLN A 74 15.07 0.98 0.34
CA GLN A 74 14.73 2.09 1.25
C GLN A 74 14.89 3.49 0.61
N SER A 75 15.76 3.62 -0.40
CA SER A 75 15.97 4.89 -1.09
C SER A 75 14.83 5.28 -2.04
N THR A 76 14.02 4.32 -2.49
CA THR A 76 12.89 4.56 -3.40
C THR A 76 11.57 4.75 -2.66
N MET A 77 11.50 4.43 -1.38
CA MET A 77 10.29 4.53 -0.57
C MET A 77 9.74 5.94 -0.41
N SER A 78 10.57 6.95 -0.48
CA SER A 78 10.11 8.35 -0.40
C SER A 78 9.21 8.76 -1.56
N CYS A 79 9.18 7.99 -2.65
CA CYS A 79 8.41 8.31 -3.84
C CYS A 79 6.98 7.73 -3.83
N TRP A 80 6.64 6.84 -2.88
CA TRP A 80 5.36 6.11 -2.91
C TRP A 80 4.18 6.83 -2.26
N HIS A 81 4.47 7.85 -1.43
CA HIS A 81 3.48 8.42 -0.52
C HIS A 81 2.44 9.28 -1.21
N ASP A 82 2.81 9.87 -2.36
CA ASP A 82 1.90 10.75 -3.10
C ASP A 82 0.94 9.97 -4.01
N ASP A 83 1.24 8.69 -4.27
CA ASP A 83 0.49 7.91 -5.26
C ASP A 83 -0.93 7.59 -4.79
N HIS A 84 -1.14 7.19 -3.53
CA HIS A 84 -2.47 6.89 -3.02
C HIS A 84 -3.37 8.12 -2.92
N GLY A 85 -2.82 9.27 -2.57
CA GLY A 85 -3.55 10.54 -2.57
C GLY A 85 -4.12 10.91 -3.94
N ALA A 86 -3.42 10.54 -5.02
CA ALA A 86 -3.85 10.81 -6.38
C ALA A 86 -5.15 10.08 -6.78
N PHE A 87 -5.53 9.00 -6.08
CA PHE A 87 -6.77 8.26 -6.36
C PHE A 87 -8.03 8.98 -5.88
N ILE A 88 -7.93 9.80 -4.85
CA ILE A 88 -9.10 10.39 -4.20
C ILE A 88 -9.94 11.22 -5.18
N LYS A 89 -9.32 12.15 -5.92
CA LYS A 89 -10.04 13.01 -6.87
C LYS A 89 -10.73 12.26 -8.01
N PRO A 90 -10.07 11.31 -8.71
CA PRO A 90 -10.75 10.49 -9.72
C PRO A 90 -11.90 9.66 -9.16
N LEU A 91 -11.77 9.10 -7.95
CA LEU A 91 -12.84 8.34 -7.32
C LEU A 91 -14.04 9.23 -6.96
N GLU A 92 -13.81 10.42 -6.41
CA GLU A 92 -14.86 11.41 -6.13
C GLU A 92 -15.59 11.87 -7.40
N ALA A 93 -14.84 12.06 -8.47
CA ALA A 93 -15.36 12.49 -9.76
C ALA A 93 -15.94 11.33 -10.59
N HIS A 94 -16.01 10.12 -10.05
CA HIS A 94 -16.45 8.89 -10.76
C HIS A 94 -15.69 8.64 -12.08
N ARG A 95 -14.42 9.05 -12.15
CA ARG A 95 -13.57 8.83 -13.33
C ARG A 95 -12.93 7.45 -13.29
N VAL A 96 -13.71 6.43 -13.59
CA VAL A 96 -13.30 5.02 -13.49
C VAL A 96 -12.03 4.73 -14.30
N ALA A 97 -11.99 5.17 -15.57
CA ALA A 97 -10.83 4.94 -16.43
C ALA A 97 -9.54 5.54 -15.86
N SER A 98 -9.61 6.76 -15.31
CA SER A 98 -8.47 7.42 -14.66
C SER A 98 -8.01 6.67 -13.42
N ALA A 99 -8.94 6.23 -12.56
CA ALA A 99 -8.61 5.46 -11.36
C ALA A 99 -7.96 4.12 -11.71
N VAL A 100 -8.46 3.41 -12.72
CA VAL A 100 -7.88 2.14 -13.20
C VAL A 100 -6.47 2.36 -13.76
N SER A 101 -6.27 3.41 -14.56
CA SER A 101 -4.95 3.73 -15.12
C SER A 101 -3.93 4.05 -14.04
N LEU A 102 -4.33 4.84 -13.03
CA LEU A 102 -3.49 5.15 -11.87
C LEU A 102 -3.13 3.87 -11.10
N MET A 103 -4.08 2.95 -10.86
CA MET A 103 -3.81 1.71 -10.15
C MET A 103 -2.82 0.83 -10.91
N ARG A 104 -2.99 0.69 -12.21
CA ARG A 104 -2.05 -0.08 -13.04
C ARG A 104 -0.64 0.48 -12.96
N LYS A 105 -0.51 1.82 -13.11
CA LYS A 105 0.78 2.48 -12.99
C LYS A 105 1.39 2.27 -11.61
N HIS A 106 0.61 2.51 -10.54
CA HIS A 106 1.05 2.32 -9.17
C HIS A 106 1.59 0.91 -8.91
N LEU A 107 0.86 -0.14 -9.32
CA LEU A 107 1.30 -1.52 -9.14
C LEU A 107 2.55 -1.85 -9.96
N SER A 108 2.69 -1.29 -11.17
CA SER A 108 3.90 -1.43 -11.98
C SER A 108 5.11 -0.76 -11.31
N ASP A 109 4.93 0.46 -10.81
CA ASP A 109 5.99 1.19 -10.11
C ASP A 109 6.46 0.44 -8.83
N VAL A 110 5.50 -0.17 -8.10
CA VAL A 110 5.81 -1.03 -6.95
C VAL A 110 6.65 -2.24 -7.38
N GLU A 111 6.22 -2.95 -8.42
CA GLU A 111 6.93 -4.12 -8.95
C GLU A 111 8.37 -3.76 -9.38
N GLU A 112 8.54 -2.66 -10.09
CA GLU A 112 9.84 -2.17 -10.57
C GLU A 112 10.77 -1.75 -9.41
N SER A 113 10.23 -1.34 -8.27
CA SER A 113 11.00 -0.95 -7.09
C SER A 113 11.60 -2.13 -6.33
N LEU A 114 11.11 -3.36 -6.56
CA LEU A 114 11.56 -4.55 -5.85
C LEU A 114 12.91 -5.04 -6.39
N ASN A 115 13.87 -5.20 -5.50
CA ASN A 115 15.18 -5.75 -5.83
C ASN A 115 15.34 -7.16 -5.25
N PHE A 116 15.01 -8.16 -6.05
CA PHE A 116 15.11 -9.57 -5.66
C PHE A 116 16.55 -10.07 -5.53
N ASP A 117 17.53 -9.41 -6.14
CA ASP A 117 18.93 -9.80 -6.05
C ASP A 117 19.56 -9.48 -4.69
N ARG A 118 18.95 -8.59 -3.93
CA ARG A 118 19.43 -8.12 -2.64
C ARG A 118 19.56 -9.25 -1.62
N HIS A 119 18.62 -10.18 -1.59
CA HIS A 119 18.62 -11.31 -0.65
C HIS A 119 19.34 -12.57 -1.16
N ALA A 120 19.63 -12.66 -2.45
CA ALA A 120 20.49 -13.70 -2.98
C ALA A 120 21.95 -13.56 -2.47
N ARG A 121 22.34 -12.34 -2.07
CA ARG A 121 23.68 -12.02 -1.56
C ARG A 121 23.78 -11.97 -0.03
N ASP A 122 22.65 -11.80 0.65
CA ASP A 122 22.61 -11.66 2.11
C ASP A 122 21.45 -12.55 2.63
N PRO A 123 21.76 -13.80 3.03
CA PRO A 123 20.73 -14.70 3.55
C PRO A 123 20.04 -14.05 4.75
N LEU A 124 18.74 -14.07 4.74
CA LEU A 124 17.87 -13.52 5.81
C LEU A 124 18.28 -14.13 7.14
N ASP A 125 18.98 -13.38 7.95
CA ASP A 125 19.24 -13.80 9.34
C ASP A 125 17.96 -13.54 10.16
N LEU A 126 17.14 -14.58 10.23
CA LEU A 126 15.91 -14.58 11.00
C LEU A 126 16.11 -14.21 12.48
N ARG A 127 17.33 -14.36 13.01
CA ARG A 127 17.67 -13.95 14.37
C ARG A 127 17.57 -12.44 14.54
N ASN A 128 17.94 -11.66 13.51
CA ASN A 128 17.84 -10.20 13.52
C ASN A 128 16.39 -9.72 13.36
N VAL A 129 15.53 -10.50 12.67
CA VAL A 129 14.11 -10.17 12.49
C VAL A 129 13.33 -10.37 13.79
N TYR A 130 13.70 -11.38 14.57
CA TYR A 130 13.01 -11.75 15.83
C TYR A 130 13.77 -11.38 17.10
N ALA A 131 14.89 -10.66 16.99
CA ALA A 131 15.59 -10.17 18.18
C ALA A 131 14.63 -9.27 18.99
N PRO A 132 14.33 -9.61 20.24
CA PRO A 132 13.55 -8.72 21.10
C PRO A 132 14.35 -7.42 21.23
N ASN A 133 13.68 -6.28 21.02
CA ASN A 133 14.28 -4.97 21.24
C ASN A 133 14.86 -4.99 22.67
N GLY A 134 16.18 -5.09 22.76
CA GLY A 134 16.89 -5.01 24.01
C GLY A 134 16.53 -3.69 24.69
N ARG A 135 15.74 -3.78 25.75
CA ARG A 135 15.68 -2.71 26.73
C ARG A 135 17.01 -2.74 27.48
N GLY A 136 17.84 -1.80 27.21
CA GLY A 136 18.94 -1.39 28.01
C GLY A 136 18.72 0.06 28.38
#